data_f46179445bdb244fd0c5d17b5c35d73a
#
_entry.id   f46179445bdb244fd0c5d17b5c35d73a
#
_cell.length_a   1.000
_cell.length_b   1.000
_cell.length_c   1.000
_cell.angle_alpha   90.00
_cell.angle_beta   90.00
_cell.angle_gamma   90.00
#
_symmetry.space_group_name_H-M   'P 1'
#
loop_
_entity.id
_entity.type
_entity.pdbx_description
1 polymer ?
#
loop_
_entity_poly.entity_id
_entity_poly.type
_entity_poly.pdbx_seq_one_letter_code
_entity_poly.pdbx_strand_id
1 'polypeptide(L)'
;MPASDQLMTDISLEGVKVINATTAALKEWAIVCKALEEGRQVILLRKGGIMEYKQGFEVKHSNFFLYPTFEHQSKESLQPDYINKLDIVIKNTPKNSRNRISSCAAVVQVTEITDKSVLRRLEKYHIWNDRYVNIRMSYNPKKPMNVVVLRVYKMNSPLEVEIKPELTGCKSWIPIRLLLSETKLKTQEKPPVSAIDMVKEDCQPVFNDSEFREIVRELQEVLNR
;
A
#
# COMPACT_ATOMS: atom_id res chain seq x y z
N MET A 1 19.88 4.95 19.37
CA MET A 1 20.06 5.79 18.21
C MET A 1 20.80 5.00 17.15
N PRO A 2 20.23 4.69 16.01
CA PRO A 2 21.02 4.48 14.82
C PRO A 2 20.68 5.59 13.81
N ALA A 3 21.71 6.30 13.41
CA ALA A 3 21.67 7.25 12.32
C ALA A 3 21.44 6.50 11.01
N SER A 4 20.39 6.86 10.31
CA SER A 4 20.15 6.46 8.93
C SER A 4 21.02 7.35 8.03
N ASP A 5 22.25 6.91 7.72
CA ASP A 5 23.05 7.47 6.64
C ASP A 5 22.33 7.21 5.31
N GLN A 6 21.58 8.20 4.85
CA GLN A 6 21.12 8.26 3.48
C GLN A 6 22.28 8.68 2.58
N LEU A 7 22.93 7.72 1.95
CA LEU A 7 23.86 7.99 0.85
C LEU A 7 23.08 8.55 -0.34
N MET A 8 23.09 9.88 -0.46
CA MET A 8 22.71 10.58 -1.70
C MET A 8 23.87 10.43 -2.70
N THR A 9 23.67 9.67 -3.75
CA THR A 9 24.59 9.64 -4.90
C THR A 9 23.99 10.45 -6.04
N ASP A 10 24.67 11.53 -6.43
CA ASP A 10 24.32 12.35 -7.59
C ASP A 10 24.76 11.65 -8.88
N ILE A 11 23.81 11.33 -9.75
CA ILE A 11 24.08 10.87 -11.12
C ILE A 11 23.61 11.96 -12.08
N SER A 12 24.52 12.53 -12.84
CA SER A 12 24.20 13.54 -13.86
C SER A 12 23.95 12.84 -15.21
N LEU A 13 22.75 12.99 -15.73
CA LEU A 13 22.37 12.61 -17.09
C LEU A 13 21.94 13.88 -17.83
N GLU A 14 22.72 14.30 -18.84
CA GLU A 14 22.42 15.41 -19.78
C GLU A 14 21.93 16.73 -19.10
N GLY A 15 22.63 17.20 -18.07
CA GLY A 15 22.32 18.49 -17.41
C GLY A 15 21.12 18.46 -16.45
N VAL A 16 20.52 17.32 -16.23
CA VAL A 16 19.48 17.13 -15.21
C VAL A 16 20.10 16.47 -13.98
N LYS A 17 20.17 17.19 -12.88
CA LYS A 17 20.59 16.61 -11.60
C LYS A 17 19.49 15.66 -11.11
N VAL A 18 19.80 14.37 -10.99
CA VAL A 18 18.89 13.33 -10.57
C VAL A 18 19.20 12.97 -9.13
N ILE A 19 18.23 13.11 -8.25
CA ILE A 19 18.35 12.72 -6.85
C ILE A 19 17.87 11.29 -6.69
N ASN A 20 18.74 10.44 -6.13
CA ASN A 20 18.46 9.05 -5.85
C ASN A 20 17.93 8.95 -4.41
N ALA A 21 16.62 8.79 -4.24
CA ALA A 21 15.98 8.66 -2.95
C ALA A 21 15.42 7.23 -2.76
N THR A 22 15.69 6.65 -1.59
CA THR A 22 15.09 5.36 -1.22
C THR A 22 13.87 5.61 -0.34
N THR A 23 12.77 4.95 -0.66
CA THR A 23 11.53 5.06 0.10
C THR A 23 10.89 3.68 0.28
N ALA A 24 9.93 3.60 1.20
CA ALA A 24 9.22 2.37 1.50
C ALA A 24 8.03 2.15 0.56
N ALA A 25 7.83 0.89 0.18
CA ALA A 25 6.60 0.45 -0.45
C ALA A 25 6.05 -0.80 0.26
N LEU A 26 4.73 -0.85 0.39
CA LEU A 26 4.00 -2.00 0.88
C LEU A 26 3.53 -2.85 -0.30
N LYS A 27 3.95 -4.11 -0.32
CA LYS A 27 3.47 -5.09 -1.31
C LYS A 27 2.03 -5.49 -0.98
N GLU A 28 1.15 -5.34 -1.95
CA GLU A 28 -0.24 -5.75 -1.84
C GLU A 28 -0.72 -6.34 -3.18
N TRP A 29 -1.75 -7.18 -3.15
CA TRP A 29 -2.34 -7.71 -4.38
C TRP A 29 -2.73 -6.58 -5.34
N ALA A 30 -2.47 -6.73 -6.61
CA ALA A 30 -2.76 -5.71 -7.61
C ALA A 30 -4.24 -5.34 -7.67
N ILE A 31 -5.16 -6.32 -7.45
CA ILE A 31 -6.60 -6.06 -7.34
C ILE A 31 -6.95 -5.22 -6.10
N VAL A 32 -6.23 -5.39 -4.98
CA VAL A 32 -6.41 -4.58 -3.76
C VAL A 32 -5.91 -3.16 -3.98
N CYS A 33 -4.72 -3.00 -4.58
CA CYS A 33 -4.23 -1.67 -4.97
C CYS A 33 -5.25 -0.94 -5.85
N LYS A 34 -5.82 -1.64 -6.82
CA LYS A 34 -6.86 -1.11 -7.71
C LYS A 34 -8.14 -0.72 -6.94
N ALA A 35 -8.60 -1.56 -6.02
CA ALA A 35 -9.77 -1.28 -5.19
C ALA A 35 -9.56 -0.06 -4.27
N LEU A 36 -8.36 0.10 -3.71
CA LEU A 36 -7.97 1.27 -2.94
C LEU A 36 -8.00 2.55 -3.79
N GLU A 37 -7.45 2.50 -5.00
CA GLU A 37 -7.44 3.62 -5.95
C GLU A 37 -8.84 4.01 -6.46
N GLU A 38 -9.77 3.07 -6.48
CA GLU A 38 -11.16 3.29 -6.89
C GLU A 38 -12.08 3.68 -5.73
N GLY A 39 -11.57 3.79 -4.50
CA GLY A 39 -12.36 4.07 -3.31
C GLY A 39 -13.31 2.93 -2.91
N ARG A 40 -13.06 1.72 -3.40
CA ARG A 40 -13.83 0.52 -3.08
C ARG A 40 -13.28 -0.21 -1.86
N GLN A 41 -12.11 0.18 -1.43
CA GLN A 41 -11.44 -0.32 -0.23
C GLN A 41 -10.74 0.84 0.49
N VAL A 42 -10.77 0.83 1.81
CA VAL A 42 -10.09 1.84 2.67
C VAL A 42 -9.29 1.23 3.79
N ILE A 43 -9.42 -0.08 3.99
CA ILE A 43 -8.68 -0.82 5.04
C ILE A 43 -7.88 -1.96 4.42
N LEU A 44 -6.76 -2.30 5.05
CA LEU A 44 -6.06 -3.56 4.81
C LEU A 44 -6.27 -4.50 5.99
N LEU A 45 -6.43 -5.79 5.69
CA LEU A 45 -6.45 -6.88 6.66
C LEU A 45 -5.09 -7.58 6.64
N ARG A 46 -4.24 -7.32 7.64
CA ARG A 46 -2.85 -7.80 7.68
C ARG A 46 -2.57 -8.65 8.92
N LYS A 47 -2.02 -9.83 8.71
CA LYS A 47 -1.64 -10.76 9.80
C LYS A 47 -0.16 -11.18 9.72
N GLY A 48 0.59 -10.58 8.82
CA GLY A 48 1.95 -10.98 8.47
C GLY A 48 1.99 -12.09 7.41
N GLY A 49 3.12 -12.19 6.72
CA GLY A 49 3.46 -13.26 5.79
C GLY A 49 4.31 -14.35 6.43
N ILE A 50 4.82 -15.27 5.61
CA ILE A 50 5.68 -16.38 6.06
C ILE A 50 6.95 -15.84 6.76
N MET A 51 7.56 -14.79 6.23
CA MET A 51 8.76 -14.17 6.81
C MET A 51 8.47 -13.41 8.12
N GLU A 52 7.21 -13.03 8.35
CA GLU A 52 6.75 -12.28 9.53
C GLU A 52 5.99 -13.19 10.52
N TYR A 53 6.05 -14.51 10.34
CA TYR A 53 5.22 -15.46 11.11
C TYR A 53 5.41 -15.34 12.63
N LYS A 54 6.63 -15.16 13.11
CA LYS A 54 6.93 -15.05 14.55
C LYS A 54 6.52 -13.71 15.14
N GLN A 55 6.71 -12.62 14.41
CA GLN A 55 6.48 -11.25 14.88
C GLN A 55 5.06 -10.76 14.59
N GLY A 56 4.41 -11.29 13.54
CA GLY A 56 3.18 -10.74 12.98
C GLY A 56 3.47 -9.60 12.00
N PHE A 57 2.41 -9.00 11.49
CA PHE A 57 2.54 -7.80 10.65
C PHE A 57 2.79 -6.57 11.52
N GLU A 58 3.77 -5.78 11.15
CA GLU A 58 4.09 -4.51 11.78
C GLU A 58 3.99 -3.38 10.76
N VAL A 59 3.36 -2.28 11.14
CA VAL A 59 3.35 -1.05 10.35
C VAL A 59 4.68 -0.33 10.59
N LYS A 60 5.63 -0.50 9.66
CA LYS A 60 6.98 0.08 9.78
C LYS A 60 7.07 1.53 9.32
N HIS A 61 6.12 1.95 8.47
CA HIS A 61 6.11 3.26 7.83
C HIS A 61 4.71 3.85 7.88
N SER A 62 4.58 5.10 8.30
CA SER A 62 3.31 5.83 8.32
C SER A 62 2.87 6.28 6.93
N ASN A 63 3.82 6.44 6.02
CA ASN A 63 3.58 6.81 4.62
C ASN A 63 4.39 5.88 3.72
N PHE A 64 3.78 5.38 2.64
CA PHE A 64 4.42 4.43 1.75
C PHE A 64 3.72 4.39 0.38
N PHE A 65 4.43 3.86 -0.62
CA PHE A 65 3.85 3.53 -1.91
C PHE A 65 3.14 2.18 -1.85
N LEU A 66 2.07 2.02 -2.60
CA LEU A 66 1.41 0.74 -2.81
C LEU A 66 2.07 0.03 -4.00
N TYR A 67 2.76 -1.09 -3.72
CA TYR A 67 3.44 -1.87 -4.74
C TYR A 67 2.56 -3.06 -5.16
N PRO A 68 1.94 -3.04 -6.35
CA PRO A 68 1.06 -4.10 -6.78
C PRO A 68 1.82 -5.39 -7.05
N THR A 69 1.30 -6.51 -6.52
CA THR A 69 1.80 -7.86 -6.80
C THR A 69 0.75 -8.67 -7.55
N PHE A 70 1.20 -9.42 -8.55
CA PHE A 70 0.32 -10.18 -9.44
C PHE A 70 0.32 -11.66 -9.10
N GLU A 71 1.27 -12.12 -8.30
CA GLU A 71 1.39 -13.50 -7.85
C GLU A 71 0.38 -13.82 -6.74
N HIS A 72 -0.06 -15.09 -6.70
CA HIS A 72 -0.90 -15.64 -5.64
C HIS A 72 -2.28 -14.99 -5.45
N GLN A 73 -2.73 -14.15 -6.38
CA GLN A 73 -4.09 -13.63 -6.35
C GLN A 73 -5.11 -14.76 -6.62
N SER A 74 -6.19 -14.80 -5.85
CA SER A 74 -7.17 -15.89 -5.90
C SER A 74 -8.61 -15.35 -5.95
N LYS A 75 -9.38 -15.80 -6.94
CA LYS A 75 -10.80 -15.45 -7.11
C LYS A 75 -11.63 -15.89 -5.91
N GLU A 76 -11.29 -17.05 -5.33
CA GLU A 76 -12.00 -17.65 -4.20
C GLU A 76 -11.85 -16.82 -2.91
N SER A 77 -10.98 -15.82 -2.91
CA SER A 77 -10.74 -14.91 -1.78
C SER A 77 -11.52 -13.60 -1.89
N LEU A 78 -12.16 -13.35 -3.04
CA LEU A 78 -12.79 -12.07 -3.36
C LEU A 78 -14.31 -12.15 -3.25
N GLN A 79 -14.92 -11.00 -2.93
CA GLN A 79 -16.35 -10.80 -3.08
C GLN A 79 -16.75 -10.93 -4.58
N PRO A 80 -17.98 -11.35 -4.89
CA PRO A 80 -18.41 -11.65 -6.27
C PRO A 80 -18.13 -10.53 -7.28
N ASP A 81 -18.34 -9.28 -6.87
CA ASP A 81 -18.19 -8.09 -7.72
C ASP A 81 -16.74 -7.84 -8.19
N TYR A 82 -15.76 -8.51 -7.55
CA TYR A 82 -14.34 -8.33 -7.85
C TYR A 82 -13.74 -9.49 -8.65
N ILE A 83 -14.48 -10.59 -8.83
CA ILE A 83 -13.98 -11.79 -9.54
C ILE A 83 -13.60 -11.43 -10.98
N ASN A 84 -14.51 -10.80 -11.72
CA ASN A 84 -14.27 -10.39 -13.11
C ASN A 84 -13.21 -9.27 -13.22
N LYS A 85 -13.15 -8.38 -12.21
CA LYS A 85 -12.13 -7.32 -12.16
C LYS A 85 -10.73 -7.89 -11.98
N LEU A 86 -10.58 -9.01 -11.24
CA LEU A 86 -9.30 -9.69 -11.11
C LEU A 86 -8.78 -10.17 -12.47
N ASP A 87 -9.63 -10.69 -13.36
CA ASP A 87 -9.21 -11.12 -14.71
C ASP A 87 -8.64 -9.95 -15.52
N ILE A 88 -9.23 -8.77 -15.39
CA ILE A 88 -8.73 -7.55 -16.05
C ILE A 88 -7.37 -7.15 -15.47
N VAL A 89 -7.23 -7.21 -14.14
CA VAL A 89 -5.97 -6.87 -13.46
C VAL A 89 -4.85 -7.83 -13.88
N ILE A 90 -5.14 -9.15 -13.94
CA ILE A 90 -4.16 -10.17 -14.35
C ILE A 90 -3.74 -9.98 -15.83
N LYS A 91 -4.65 -9.62 -16.72
CA LYS A 91 -4.33 -9.30 -18.13
C LYS A 91 -3.36 -8.14 -18.26
N ASN A 92 -3.37 -7.22 -17.29
CA ASN A 92 -2.50 -6.06 -17.23
C ASN A 92 -1.20 -6.29 -16.44
N THR A 93 -0.86 -7.55 -16.14
CA THR A 93 0.42 -7.91 -15.51
C THR A 93 1.58 -7.33 -16.35
N PRO A 94 2.54 -6.64 -15.74
CA PRO A 94 3.67 -6.05 -16.45
C PRO A 94 4.47 -7.09 -17.23
N LYS A 95 4.72 -6.81 -18.52
CA LYS A 95 5.44 -7.74 -19.43
C LYS A 95 6.93 -7.43 -19.54
N ASN A 96 7.38 -6.23 -19.13
CA ASN A 96 8.71 -5.68 -19.45
C ASN A 96 9.61 -5.58 -18.22
N SER A 97 9.50 -6.52 -17.26
CA SER A 97 10.28 -6.48 -16.01
C SER A 97 10.19 -5.13 -15.26
N ARG A 98 9.13 -4.38 -15.49
CA ARG A 98 8.83 -3.12 -14.79
C ARG A 98 7.46 -3.21 -14.14
N ASN A 99 7.37 -2.70 -12.93
CA ASN A 99 6.10 -2.58 -12.23
C ASN A 99 5.68 -1.11 -12.18
N ARG A 100 4.37 -0.87 -12.24
CA ARG A 100 3.80 0.46 -12.22
C ARG A 100 3.19 0.75 -10.85
N ILE A 101 3.69 1.77 -10.18
CA ILE A 101 3.17 2.27 -8.93
C ILE A 101 2.34 3.52 -9.24
N SER A 102 1.05 3.47 -8.96
CA SER A 102 0.07 4.53 -9.27
C SER A 102 -0.54 5.18 -8.04
N SER A 103 -0.17 4.73 -6.84
CA SER A 103 -0.72 5.26 -5.60
C SER A 103 0.24 5.18 -4.44
N CYS A 104 0.03 6.08 -3.48
CA CYS A 104 0.64 6.07 -2.17
C CYS A 104 -0.43 6.16 -1.08
N ALA A 105 -0.06 5.84 0.14
CA ALA A 105 -0.97 5.81 1.27
C ALA A 105 -0.34 6.36 2.53
N ALA A 106 -1.17 7.00 3.36
CA ALA A 106 -0.87 7.35 4.74
C ALA A 106 -1.70 6.46 5.69
N VAL A 107 -1.06 5.94 6.73
CA VAL A 107 -1.74 5.20 7.79
C VAL A 107 -2.48 6.17 8.70
N VAL A 108 -3.76 5.96 8.88
CA VAL A 108 -4.61 6.79 9.75
C VAL A 108 -4.82 6.10 11.10
N GLN A 109 -5.05 4.80 11.08
CA GLN A 109 -5.31 4.01 12.28
C GLN A 109 -4.88 2.56 12.06
N VAL A 110 -4.42 1.92 13.13
CA VAL A 110 -4.18 0.48 13.18
C VAL A 110 -4.93 -0.07 14.39
N THR A 111 -5.73 -1.10 14.18
CA THR A 111 -6.49 -1.76 15.24
C THR A 111 -6.27 -3.26 15.16
N GLU A 112 -5.89 -3.87 16.26
CA GLU A 112 -5.74 -5.31 16.38
C GLU A 112 -7.08 -5.97 16.70
N ILE A 113 -7.51 -6.92 15.87
CA ILE A 113 -8.77 -7.63 15.98
C ILE A 113 -8.54 -9.11 16.17
N THR A 114 -9.11 -9.66 17.22
CA THR A 114 -9.13 -11.10 17.51
C THR A 114 -10.51 -11.71 17.26
N ASP A 115 -11.56 -10.89 17.33
CA ASP A 115 -12.94 -11.32 17.10
C ASP A 115 -13.31 -11.20 15.62
N LYS A 116 -13.60 -12.34 15.01
CA LYS A 116 -14.03 -12.44 13.61
C LYS A 116 -15.34 -11.72 13.33
N SER A 117 -16.23 -11.58 14.31
CA SER A 117 -17.50 -10.87 14.14
C SER A 117 -17.29 -9.40 13.80
N VAL A 118 -16.25 -8.78 14.34
CA VAL A 118 -15.84 -7.41 13.99
C VAL A 118 -15.42 -7.33 12.52
N LEU A 119 -14.60 -8.29 12.04
CA LEU A 119 -14.14 -8.31 10.65
C LEU A 119 -15.29 -8.45 9.64
N ARG A 120 -16.33 -9.20 9.98
CA ARG A 120 -17.54 -9.30 9.15
C ARG A 120 -18.28 -7.97 9.02
N ARG A 121 -18.37 -7.18 10.10
CA ARG A 121 -18.97 -5.85 10.05
C ARG A 121 -18.19 -4.84 9.20
N LEU A 122 -16.92 -5.16 8.90
CA LEU A 122 -16.05 -4.35 8.03
C LEU A 122 -16.15 -4.71 6.55
N GLU A 123 -17.02 -5.65 6.16
CA GLU A 123 -17.11 -6.21 4.80
C GLU A 123 -17.27 -5.13 3.71
N LYS A 124 -18.02 -4.06 3.98
CA LYS A 124 -18.21 -2.96 3.02
C LYS A 124 -16.95 -2.11 2.75
N TYR A 125 -15.91 -2.27 3.55
CA TYR A 125 -14.68 -1.45 3.47
C TYR A 125 -13.51 -2.19 2.82
N HIS A 126 -13.72 -3.44 2.36
CA HIS A 126 -12.69 -4.23 1.69
C HIS A 126 -13.31 -5.19 0.67
N ILE A 127 -12.47 -5.74 -0.22
CA ILE A 127 -12.91 -6.62 -1.31
C ILE A 127 -12.87 -8.12 -0.98
N TRP A 128 -12.45 -8.47 0.23
CA TRP A 128 -12.31 -9.86 0.66
C TRP A 128 -13.65 -10.48 1.05
N ASN A 129 -13.82 -11.76 0.75
CA ASN A 129 -14.97 -12.52 1.22
C ASN A 129 -14.70 -13.23 2.56
N ASP A 130 -15.73 -13.84 3.14
CA ASP A 130 -15.66 -14.59 4.40
C ASP A 130 -14.61 -15.73 4.36
N ARG A 131 -14.41 -16.37 3.20
CA ARG A 131 -13.41 -17.44 3.05
C ARG A 131 -12.00 -16.90 3.30
N TYR A 132 -11.66 -15.75 2.70
CA TYR A 132 -10.37 -15.09 2.96
C TYR A 132 -10.18 -14.76 4.43
N VAL A 133 -11.19 -14.11 5.04
CA VAL A 133 -11.14 -13.75 6.46
C VAL A 133 -10.93 -14.99 7.33
N ASN A 134 -11.66 -16.08 7.05
CA ASN A 134 -11.52 -17.34 7.77
C ASN A 134 -10.10 -17.92 7.68
N ILE A 135 -9.56 -18.04 6.47
CA ILE A 135 -8.21 -18.57 6.22
C ILE A 135 -7.18 -17.70 6.94
N ARG A 136 -7.30 -16.38 6.84
CA ARG A 136 -6.37 -15.45 7.50
C ARG A 136 -6.47 -15.50 9.03
N MET A 137 -7.65 -15.62 9.59
CA MET A 137 -7.83 -15.76 11.05
C MET A 137 -7.26 -17.08 11.57
N SER A 138 -7.40 -18.18 10.82
CA SER A 138 -6.83 -19.49 11.16
C SER A 138 -5.31 -19.55 10.98
N TYR A 139 -4.74 -18.70 10.11
CA TYR A 139 -3.30 -18.59 9.97
C TYR A 139 -2.71 -17.90 11.19
N ASN A 140 -1.83 -18.59 11.93
CA ASN A 140 -1.23 -18.10 13.17
C ASN A 140 -2.29 -17.57 14.18
N PRO A 141 -3.15 -18.43 14.73
CA PRO A 141 -4.33 -18.00 15.51
C PRO A 141 -3.99 -17.23 16.79
N LYS A 142 -2.75 -17.34 17.27
CA LYS A 142 -2.28 -16.60 18.47
C LYS A 142 -1.98 -15.12 18.18
N LYS A 143 -1.91 -14.71 16.91
CA LYS A 143 -1.68 -13.32 16.52
C LYS A 143 -2.99 -12.66 16.09
N PRO A 144 -3.21 -11.39 16.43
CA PRO A 144 -4.38 -10.65 15.97
C PRO A 144 -4.33 -10.37 14.46
N MET A 145 -5.46 -10.02 13.88
CA MET A 145 -5.55 -9.39 12.56
C MET A 145 -5.37 -7.89 12.74
N ASN A 146 -4.43 -7.29 12.03
CA ASN A 146 -4.32 -5.84 11.97
C ASN A 146 -5.28 -5.30 10.91
N VAL A 147 -6.22 -4.47 11.32
CA VAL A 147 -7.03 -3.62 10.46
C VAL A 147 -6.31 -2.29 10.33
N VAL A 148 -5.80 -2.00 9.14
CA VAL A 148 -5.03 -0.78 8.85
C VAL A 148 -5.88 0.14 8.00
N VAL A 149 -6.32 1.27 8.57
CA VAL A 149 -7.07 2.30 7.85
C VAL A 149 -6.11 3.18 7.09
N LEU A 150 -6.35 3.37 5.79
CA LEU A 150 -5.47 4.10 4.89
C LEU A 150 -6.17 5.33 4.29
N ARG A 151 -5.46 6.46 4.30
CA ARG A 151 -5.72 7.57 3.40
C ARG A 151 -4.93 7.35 2.12
N VAL A 152 -5.61 7.07 1.02
CA VAL A 152 -4.98 6.74 -0.27
C VAL A 152 -4.99 7.95 -1.20
N TYR A 153 -3.87 8.12 -1.90
CA TYR A 153 -3.66 9.17 -2.88
C TYR A 153 -3.27 8.53 -4.21
N LYS A 154 -3.95 8.93 -5.27
CA LYS A 154 -3.68 8.50 -6.63
C LYS A 154 -2.69 9.46 -7.29
N MET A 155 -1.65 8.91 -7.90
CA MET A 155 -0.64 9.70 -8.59
C MET A 155 -1.11 10.11 -9.98
N ASN A 156 -0.93 11.39 -10.35
CA ASN A 156 -1.19 11.87 -11.69
C ASN A 156 -0.14 11.30 -12.67
N SER A 157 1.11 11.19 -12.20
CA SER A 157 2.23 10.61 -12.95
C SER A 157 2.73 9.33 -12.25
N PRO A 158 2.22 8.14 -12.61
CA PRO A 158 2.66 6.88 -12.04
C PRO A 158 4.17 6.62 -12.22
N LEU A 159 4.78 5.92 -11.27
CA LEU A 159 6.19 5.55 -11.30
C LEU A 159 6.37 4.19 -11.97
N GLU A 160 7.35 4.09 -12.85
CA GLU A 160 7.81 2.82 -13.40
C GLU A 160 9.04 2.35 -12.62
N VAL A 161 8.91 1.20 -11.96
CA VAL A 161 9.96 0.62 -11.11
C VAL A 161 10.42 -0.71 -11.73
N GLU A 162 11.72 -0.86 -11.93
CA GLU A 162 12.31 -2.12 -12.37
C GLU A 162 12.08 -3.22 -11.34
N ILE A 163 11.60 -4.39 -11.80
CA ILE A 163 11.41 -5.57 -10.94
C ILE A 163 12.77 -6.23 -10.75
N LYS A 164 13.36 -6.06 -9.58
CA LYS A 164 14.63 -6.66 -9.20
C LYS A 164 14.42 -7.84 -8.26
N PRO A 165 15.35 -8.80 -8.21
CA PRO A 165 15.24 -9.98 -7.33
C PRO A 165 15.00 -9.62 -5.85
N GLU A 166 15.59 -8.54 -5.35
CA GLU A 166 15.38 -8.06 -3.99
C GLU A 166 13.97 -7.57 -3.68
N LEU A 167 13.18 -7.22 -4.70
CA LEU A 167 11.78 -6.80 -4.59
C LEU A 167 10.80 -7.98 -4.68
N THR A 168 11.28 -9.19 -5.00
CA THR A 168 10.47 -10.39 -5.11
C THR A 168 10.31 -11.11 -3.76
N GLY A 169 9.52 -12.20 -3.74
CA GLY A 169 9.29 -13.02 -2.54
C GLY A 169 8.26 -12.46 -1.56
N CYS A 170 8.07 -13.17 -0.44
CA CYS A 170 6.98 -12.96 0.53
C CYS A 170 7.32 -11.90 1.60
N LYS A 171 7.85 -10.75 1.20
CA LYS A 171 8.10 -9.61 2.09
C LYS A 171 6.94 -8.62 2.00
N SER A 172 6.44 -8.10 3.12
CA SER A 172 5.43 -7.04 3.10
C SER A 172 6.03 -5.70 2.72
N TRP A 173 7.18 -5.35 3.28
CA TRP A 173 7.86 -4.08 3.05
C TRP A 173 9.08 -4.23 2.16
N ILE A 174 9.19 -3.37 1.17
CA ILE A 174 10.32 -3.32 0.25
C ILE A 174 10.82 -1.87 0.08
N PRO A 175 12.13 -1.67 -0.07
CA PRO A 175 12.67 -0.38 -0.48
C PRO A 175 12.51 -0.20 -1.98
N ILE A 176 12.06 0.96 -2.41
CA ILE A 176 12.09 1.36 -3.82
C ILE A 176 12.99 2.58 -4.00
N ARG A 177 13.69 2.64 -5.12
CA ARG A 177 14.52 3.79 -5.49
C ARG A 177 13.75 4.67 -6.46
N LEU A 178 13.71 5.96 -6.17
CA LEU A 178 13.10 6.98 -7.00
C LEU A 178 14.22 7.81 -7.65
N LEU A 179 14.09 8.03 -8.96
CA LEU A 179 14.91 8.97 -9.70
C LEU A 179 14.07 10.24 -9.90
N LEU A 180 14.43 11.30 -9.21
CA LEU A 180 13.70 12.56 -9.21
C LEU A 180 14.53 13.66 -9.88
N SER A 181 13.93 14.42 -10.79
CA SER A 181 14.58 15.58 -11.40
C SER A 181 14.58 16.77 -10.43
N GLU A 182 15.65 17.59 -10.46
CA GLU A 182 15.74 18.80 -9.62
C GLU A 182 14.58 19.78 -9.81
N THR A 183 13.97 19.79 -10.98
CA THR A 183 12.82 20.67 -11.27
C THR A 183 11.65 20.37 -10.35
N LYS A 184 11.43 19.10 -9.96
CA LYS A 184 10.38 18.71 -9.01
C LYS A 184 10.70 19.09 -7.54
N LEU A 185 11.97 19.39 -7.23
CA LEU A 185 12.41 19.71 -5.88
C LEU A 185 12.42 21.21 -5.60
N LYS A 186 12.63 22.05 -6.62
CA LYS A 186 12.72 23.52 -6.48
C LYS A 186 11.38 24.21 -6.25
N THR A 187 10.26 23.49 -6.41
CA THR A 187 8.91 24.01 -6.14
C THR A 187 8.49 23.90 -4.67
N GLN A 188 9.31 23.30 -3.81
CA GLN A 188 8.99 23.15 -2.39
C GLN A 188 9.71 24.17 -1.52
N GLU A 189 8.96 24.95 -0.74
CA GLU A 189 9.50 25.92 0.22
C GLU A 189 10.26 25.30 1.39
N LYS A 190 10.13 23.98 1.61
CA LYS A 190 10.84 23.21 2.63
C LYS A 190 11.41 21.92 2.04
N PRO A 191 12.59 21.47 2.47
CA PRO A 191 13.13 20.18 2.04
C PRO A 191 12.15 19.06 2.41
N PRO A 192 11.85 18.13 1.49
CA PRO A 192 10.93 17.03 1.75
C PRO A 192 11.44 16.15 2.88
N VAL A 193 10.56 15.83 3.83
CA VAL A 193 10.86 14.96 4.98
C VAL A 193 10.93 13.49 4.55
N SER A 194 10.26 13.15 3.45
CA SER A 194 10.28 11.80 2.86
C SER A 194 10.10 11.86 1.34
N ALA A 195 10.49 10.77 0.66
CA ALA A 195 10.27 10.65 -0.78
C ALA A 195 8.78 10.70 -1.18
N ILE A 196 7.86 10.36 -0.28
CA ILE A 196 6.43 10.51 -0.49
C ILE A 196 5.99 11.97 -0.47
N ASP A 197 6.58 12.81 0.40
CA ASP A 197 6.29 14.24 0.41
C ASP A 197 6.69 14.89 -0.91
N MET A 198 7.72 14.37 -1.58
CA MET A 198 8.18 14.84 -2.90
C MET A 198 7.17 14.57 -4.03
N VAL A 199 6.31 13.55 -3.90
CA VAL A 199 5.30 13.20 -4.91
C VAL A 199 3.88 13.59 -4.50
N LYS A 200 3.67 14.05 -3.26
CA LYS A 200 2.34 14.45 -2.78
C LYS A 200 1.69 15.55 -3.62
N GLU A 201 2.47 16.50 -4.12
CA GLU A 201 1.99 17.57 -5.01
C GLU A 201 1.47 17.03 -6.35
N ASP A 202 1.95 15.85 -6.79
CA ASP A 202 1.49 15.14 -7.99
C ASP A 202 0.41 14.09 -7.66
N CYS A 203 -0.23 14.18 -6.49
CA CYS A 203 -1.20 13.19 -6.05
C CYS A 203 -2.55 13.83 -5.70
N GLN A 204 -3.61 13.09 -5.99
CA GLN A 204 -4.97 13.45 -5.62
C GLN A 204 -5.52 12.45 -4.60
N PRO A 205 -6.15 12.89 -3.51
CA PRO A 205 -6.81 11.98 -2.58
C PRO A 205 -7.96 11.25 -3.29
N VAL A 206 -8.12 9.96 -3.00
CA VAL A 206 -9.20 9.13 -3.55
C VAL A 206 -10.57 9.60 -3.07
N PHE A 207 -10.66 10.04 -1.83
CA PHE A 207 -11.83 10.70 -1.24
C PHE A 207 -11.49 12.13 -0.87
N ASN A 208 -12.42 13.05 -0.97
CA ASN A 208 -12.26 14.36 -0.38
C ASN A 208 -12.24 14.27 1.17
N ASP A 209 -11.89 15.37 1.84
CA ASP A 209 -11.70 15.35 3.29
C ASP A 209 -12.99 15.09 4.07
N SER A 210 -14.13 15.56 3.56
CA SER A 210 -15.45 15.34 4.21
C SER A 210 -15.87 13.87 4.11
N GLU A 211 -15.80 13.31 2.90
CA GLU A 211 -16.12 11.89 2.65
C GLU A 211 -15.22 10.97 3.49
N PHE A 212 -13.92 11.28 3.52
CA PHE A 212 -12.99 10.45 4.26
C PHE A 212 -13.21 10.51 5.78
N ARG A 213 -13.49 11.69 6.34
CA ARG A 213 -13.84 11.82 7.77
C ARG A 213 -15.08 11.01 8.13
N GLU A 214 -16.10 11.00 7.26
CA GLU A 214 -17.30 10.20 7.48
C GLU A 214 -16.99 8.71 7.49
N ILE A 215 -16.23 8.21 6.51
CA ILE A 215 -15.80 6.81 6.44
C ILE A 215 -15.01 6.42 7.70
N VAL A 216 -14.09 7.26 8.17
CA VAL A 216 -13.31 7.00 9.39
C VAL A 216 -14.21 6.96 10.62
N ARG A 217 -15.19 7.85 10.73
CA ARG A 217 -16.17 7.86 11.83
C ARG A 217 -16.95 6.55 11.88
N GLU A 218 -17.51 6.12 10.72
CA GLU A 218 -18.22 4.84 10.63
C GLU A 218 -17.34 3.65 10.98
N LEU A 219 -16.09 3.63 10.51
CA LEU A 219 -15.12 2.59 10.85
C LEU A 219 -14.85 2.53 12.35
N GLN A 220 -14.68 3.68 13.01
CA GLN A 220 -14.46 3.75 14.45
C GLN A 220 -15.66 3.22 15.25
N GLU A 221 -16.88 3.49 14.80
CA GLU A 221 -18.09 2.91 15.44
C GLU A 221 -18.12 1.39 15.36
N VAL A 222 -17.61 0.80 14.27
CA VAL A 222 -17.54 -0.66 14.12
C VAL A 222 -16.39 -1.25 14.94
N LEU A 223 -15.24 -0.59 14.97
CA LEU A 223 -14.02 -1.09 15.63
C LEU A 223 -14.06 -0.97 17.15
N ASN A 224 -14.85 -0.02 17.70
CA ASN A 224 -14.96 0.25 19.14
C ASN A 224 -16.12 -0.52 19.83
N ARG A 225 -16.90 -1.28 19.07
CA ARG A 225 -17.98 -2.17 19.54
C ARG A 225 -17.49 -3.62 19.68
#